data_3e9924b49aa116a3f73d8f9242711eda
#
_entry.id   3e9924b49aa116a3f73d8f9242711eda
#
_cell.length_a   1.000
_cell.length_b   1.000
_cell.length_c   1.000
_cell.angle_alpha   90.00
_cell.angle_beta   90.00
_cell.angle_gamma   90.00
#
_symmetry.space_group_name_H-M   'P 1'
#
loop_
_entity.id
_entity.type
_entity.pdbx_description
1 polymer ?
#
loop_
_entity_poly.entity_id
_entity_poly.type
_entity_poly.pdbx_seq_one_letter_code
_entity_poly.pdbx_strand_id
1 'polypeptide(L)'
;MIVTLDIETTFVIKENGSFDPSPYLSGNYLVGVGMLTSPHRAMDSLLESSSVDPEFVAVYHDELTDTTTAKLDKFKYIQRVLHSADLLIGHNIKFDLSYLLNCGFEYNGNIYDTMVCEYILARGMKRGLSLEDSCKRRDIKTPEKFIMKKYTDQGKNVDQFPLDELATYCKGDVIASYALAKKQVEILGGTFSDFATHS
;
A
#
# COMPACT_ATOMS: atom_id res chain seq x y z
N MET A 1 -3.67 -15.98 -6.23
CA MET A 1 -2.53 -15.02 -6.34
C MET A 1 -2.45 -14.19 -5.07
N ILE A 2 -1.27 -13.79 -4.64
CA ILE A 2 -1.08 -12.87 -3.53
C ILE A 2 -0.75 -11.49 -4.11
N VAL A 3 -1.36 -10.45 -3.57
CA VAL A 3 -1.11 -9.06 -3.96
C VAL A 3 -0.74 -8.26 -2.71
N THR A 4 0.40 -7.60 -2.75
CA THR A 4 0.74 -6.57 -1.76
C THR A 4 0.46 -5.21 -2.37
N LEU A 5 -0.27 -4.38 -1.67
CA LEU A 5 -0.62 -3.05 -2.17
C LEU A 5 -0.40 -1.95 -1.13
N ASP A 6 -0.26 -0.74 -1.65
CA ASP A 6 -0.25 0.52 -0.95
C ASP A 6 -0.86 1.59 -1.85
N ILE A 7 -1.55 2.58 -1.30
CA ILE A 7 -2.17 3.65 -2.08
C ILE A 7 -1.63 5.02 -1.70
N GLU A 8 -1.61 5.91 -2.69
CA GLU A 8 -1.34 7.32 -2.49
C GLU A 8 -2.61 8.14 -2.68
N THR A 9 -2.88 9.05 -1.76
CA THR A 9 -4.11 9.83 -1.72
C THR A 9 -3.84 11.29 -1.42
N THR A 10 -4.72 12.18 -1.88
CA THR A 10 -4.72 13.56 -1.40
C THR A 10 -5.19 13.64 0.05
N PHE A 11 -4.97 14.79 0.67
CA PHE A 11 -5.41 15.11 2.02
C PHE A 11 -5.98 16.52 2.09
N VAL A 12 -6.90 16.74 3.02
CA VAL A 12 -7.39 18.06 3.41
C VAL A 12 -6.61 18.53 4.63
N ILE A 13 -6.26 19.80 4.66
CA ILE A 13 -5.63 20.43 5.85
C ILE A 13 -6.75 20.94 6.76
N LYS A 14 -6.81 20.41 7.98
CA LYS A 14 -7.77 20.86 9.00
C LYS A 14 -7.38 22.22 9.59
N GLU A 15 -8.33 22.89 10.27
CA GLU A 15 -8.10 24.16 10.95
C GLU A 15 -6.93 24.14 11.94
N ASN A 16 -6.65 23.01 12.55
CA ASN A 16 -5.52 22.82 13.45
C ASN A 16 -4.18 22.53 12.75
N GLY A 17 -4.16 22.59 11.42
CA GLY A 17 -2.98 22.32 10.58
C GLY A 17 -2.65 20.84 10.38
N SER A 18 -3.44 19.90 10.92
CA SER A 18 -3.22 18.46 10.68
C SER A 18 -3.77 18.03 9.32
N PHE A 19 -3.11 17.05 8.71
CA PHE A 19 -3.57 16.43 7.47
C PHE A 19 -4.65 15.39 7.75
N ASP A 20 -5.72 15.40 6.96
CA ASP A 20 -6.77 14.39 7.02
C ASP A 20 -6.95 13.75 5.64
N PRO A 21 -6.44 12.53 5.44
CA PRO A 21 -6.57 11.80 4.19
C PRO A 21 -7.85 10.94 4.12
N SER A 22 -8.87 11.21 4.92
CA SER A 22 -10.09 10.37 4.95
C SER A 22 -10.77 10.30 3.57
N PRO A 23 -11.16 9.11 3.09
CA PRO A 23 -11.86 8.95 1.81
C PRO A 23 -13.26 9.58 1.80
N TYR A 24 -13.79 9.94 2.96
CA TYR A 24 -15.14 10.52 3.13
C TYR A 24 -15.14 12.04 3.12
N LEU A 25 -13.99 12.68 3.10
CA LEU A 25 -13.87 14.13 2.98
C LEU A 25 -13.90 14.58 1.52
N SER A 26 -14.77 15.55 1.23
CA SER A 26 -14.78 16.22 -0.07
C SER A 26 -13.42 16.87 -0.34
N GLY A 27 -12.86 16.60 -1.51
CA GLY A 27 -11.52 17.07 -1.91
C GLY A 27 -10.41 16.04 -1.75
N ASN A 28 -10.66 14.93 -1.06
CA ASN A 28 -9.74 13.80 -1.03
C ASN A 28 -10.06 12.79 -2.12
N TYR A 29 -9.04 12.29 -2.81
CA TYR A 29 -9.18 11.28 -3.86
C TYR A 29 -7.93 10.41 -3.99
N LEU A 30 -8.11 9.28 -4.66
CA LEU A 30 -7.05 8.31 -4.95
C LEU A 30 -6.11 8.88 -6.02
N VAL A 31 -4.84 9.04 -5.69
CA VAL A 31 -3.81 9.52 -6.62
C VAL A 31 -3.19 8.36 -7.41
N GLY A 32 -2.88 7.27 -6.73
CA GLY A 32 -2.31 6.09 -7.37
C GLY A 32 -2.32 4.86 -6.48
N VAL A 33 -2.01 3.71 -7.08
CA VAL A 33 -1.95 2.40 -6.42
C VAL A 33 -0.64 1.72 -6.77
N GLY A 34 0.14 1.38 -5.76
CA GLY A 34 1.30 0.51 -5.86
C GLY A 34 0.89 -0.95 -5.64
N MET A 35 1.37 -1.85 -6.48
CA MET A 35 1.01 -3.28 -6.39
C MET A 35 2.20 -4.17 -6.68
N LEU A 36 2.34 -5.22 -5.87
CA LEU A 36 3.24 -6.34 -6.12
C LEU A 36 2.43 -7.62 -6.21
N THR A 37 2.43 -8.26 -7.36
CA THR A 37 1.69 -9.50 -7.60
C THR A 37 2.62 -10.70 -7.59
N SER A 38 2.21 -11.80 -6.95
CA SER A 38 2.99 -13.03 -6.93
C SER A 38 2.11 -14.28 -6.90
N PRO A 39 2.51 -15.36 -7.60
CA PRO A 39 1.92 -16.68 -7.39
C PRO A 39 2.23 -17.17 -5.96
N HIS A 40 1.29 -17.90 -5.33
CA HIS A 40 1.45 -18.42 -3.95
C HIS A 40 2.79 -19.14 -3.70
N ARG A 41 3.28 -19.90 -4.68
CA ARG A 41 4.50 -20.72 -4.55
C ARG A 41 5.80 -19.94 -4.80
N ALA A 42 5.75 -18.78 -5.39
CA ALA A 42 6.94 -18.01 -5.77
C ALA A 42 7.33 -16.96 -4.73
N MET A 43 6.48 -16.71 -3.74
CA MET A 43 6.67 -15.62 -2.79
C MET A 43 7.88 -15.81 -1.87
N ASP A 44 8.19 -17.06 -1.52
CA ASP A 44 9.34 -17.34 -0.63
C ASP A 44 10.69 -17.06 -1.30
N SER A 45 10.74 -17.08 -2.65
CA SER A 45 11.94 -16.84 -3.44
C SER A 45 12.08 -15.41 -3.98
N LEU A 46 11.01 -14.60 -3.99
CA LEU A 46 11.00 -13.28 -4.66
C LEU A 46 11.97 -12.26 -4.05
N LEU A 47 12.17 -12.28 -2.72
CA LEU A 47 13.11 -11.35 -2.08
C LEU A 47 14.58 -11.77 -2.23
N GLU A 48 14.85 -13.01 -2.62
CA GLU A 48 16.21 -13.48 -2.94
C GLU A 48 16.60 -13.14 -4.36
N SER A 49 15.62 -12.92 -5.25
CA SER A 49 15.89 -12.44 -6.62
C SER A 49 15.93 -10.90 -6.62
N SER A 50 16.98 -10.32 -7.15
CA SER A 50 17.21 -8.88 -7.28
C SER A 50 16.24 -8.15 -8.24
N SER A 51 15.07 -8.72 -8.54
CA SER A 51 14.16 -8.26 -9.58
C SER A 51 12.69 -8.14 -9.16
N VAL A 52 12.40 -7.94 -7.86
CA VAL A 52 11.02 -7.62 -7.43
C VAL A 52 10.77 -6.15 -7.72
N ASP A 53 10.05 -5.87 -8.81
CA ASP A 53 9.66 -4.51 -9.18
C ASP A 53 8.13 -4.36 -9.06
N PRO A 54 7.63 -3.72 -7.99
CA PRO A 54 6.22 -3.39 -7.90
C PRO A 54 5.80 -2.44 -9.01
N GLU A 55 4.58 -2.56 -9.44
CA GLU A 55 3.96 -1.63 -10.36
C GLU A 55 3.32 -0.47 -9.61
N PHE A 56 3.37 0.73 -10.19
CA PHE A 56 2.62 1.90 -9.73
C PHE A 56 1.67 2.37 -10.82
N VAL A 57 0.38 2.39 -10.53
CA VAL A 57 -0.66 2.86 -11.44
C VAL A 57 -1.18 4.21 -10.94
N ALA A 58 -0.74 5.29 -11.56
CA ALA A 58 -1.26 6.62 -11.28
C ALA A 58 -2.67 6.77 -11.86
N VAL A 59 -3.60 7.28 -11.05
CA VAL A 59 -5.03 7.42 -11.41
C VAL A 59 -5.39 8.90 -11.58
N TYR A 60 -5.25 9.69 -10.52
CA TYR A 60 -5.49 11.13 -10.54
C TYR A 60 -4.24 11.86 -10.07
N HIS A 61 -3.48 12.41 -11.01
CA HIS A 61 -2.25 13.16 -10.76
C HIS A 61 -2.15 14.34 -11.71
N ASP A 62 -1.65 15.51 -11.27
CA ASP A 62 -1.60 16.74 -12.05
C ASP A 62 -0.80 16.61 -13.36
N GLU A 63 0.26 15.79 -13.35
CA GLU A 63 1.07 15.54 -14.56
C GLU A 63 0.37 14.68 -15.61
N LEU A 64 -0.78 14.05 -15.28
CA LEU A 64 -1.49 13.19 -16.20
C LEU A 64 -2.39 13.98 -17.13
N THR A 65 -2.19 13.80 -18.42
CA THR A 65 -3.05 14.31 -19.49
C THR A 65 -4.06 13.28 -19.97
N ASP A 66 -4.37 12.30 -19.13
CA ASP A 66 -5.18 11.14 -19.48
C ASP A 66 -6.58 11.50 -19.94
N THR A 67 -7.01 10.86 -21.01
CA THR A 67 -8.41 10.87 -21.44
C THR A 67 -9.27 10.06 -20.47
N THR A 68 -10.60 10.27 -20.47
CA THR A 68 -11.55 9.48 -19.71
C THR A 68 -11.40 7.97 -19.99
N THR A 69 -11.14 7.59 -21.24
CA THR A 69 -10.92 6.19 -21.64
C THR A 69 -9.67 5.59 -20.96
N ALA A 70 -8.55 6.34 -20.99
CA ALA A 70 -7.31 5.87 -20.35
C ALA A 70 -7.47 5.69 -18.83
N LYS A 71 -8.19 6.61 -18.16
CA LYS A 71 -8.53 6.47 -16.74
C LYS A 71 -9.38 5.23 -16.50
N LEU A 72 -10.41 4.99 -17.31
CA LEU A 72 -11.26 3.80 -17.19
C LEU A 72 -10.47 2.50 -17.37
N ASP A 73 -9.50 2.46 -18.26
CA ASP A 73 -8.66 1.27 -18.48
C ASP A 73 -7.74 1.01 -17.28
N LYS A 74 -7.22 2.06 -16.61
CA LYS A 74 -6.47 1.93 -15.35
C LYS A 74 -7.35 1.37 -14.23
N PHE A 75 -8.58 1.87 -14.09
CA PHE A 75 -9.54 1.32 -13.12
C PHE A 75 -9.85 -0.15 -13.39
N LYS A 76 -10.13 -0.53 -14.63
CA LYS A 76 -10.35 -1.94 -15.02
C LYS A 76 -9.13 -2.82 -14.74
N TYR A 77 -7.93 -2.27 -14.94
CA TYR A 77 -6.70 -2.98 -14.66
C TYR A 77 -6.55 -3.25 -13.16
N ILE A 78 -6.66 -2.23 -12.32
CA ILE A 78 -6.59 -2.36 -10.84
C ILE A 78 -7.66 -3.37 -10.37
N GLN A 79 -8.91 -3.24 -10.84
CA GLN A 79 -10.00 -4.15 -10.46
C GLN A 79 -9.69 -5.61 -10.83
N ARG A 80 -9.09 -5.84 -11.99
CA ARG A 80 -8.68 -7.18 -12.43
C ARG A 80 -7.60 -7.77 -11.53
N VAL A 81 -6.63 -6.95 -11.10
CA VAL A 81 -5.61 -7.38 -10.13
C VAL A 81 -6.25 -7.73 -8.79
N LEU A 82 -7.15 -6.89 -8.27
CA LEU A 82 -7.87 -7.16 -7.02
C LEU A 82 -8.71 -8.44 -7.10
N HIS A 83 -9.45 -8.67 -8.19
CA HIS A 83 -10.24 -9.90 -8.39
C HIS A 83 -9.38 -11.17 -8.49
N SER A 84 -8.12 -11.04 -8.91
CA SER A 84 -7.20 -12.18 -9.00
C SER A 84 -6.50 -12.51 -7.68
N ALA A 85 -6.66 -11.66 -6.65
CA ALA A 85 -6.01 -11.82 -5.37
C ALA A 85 -6.82 -12.72 -4.43
N ASP A 86 -6.23 -13.83 -4.00
CA ASP A 86 -6.77 -14.70 -2.94
C ASP A 86 -6.37 -14.16 -1.55
N LEU A 87 -5.25 -13.44 -1.51
CA LEU A 87 -4.74 -12.75 -0.32
C LEU A 87 -4.24 -11.36 -0.69
N LEU A 88 -4.75 -10.35 0.02
CA LEU A 88 -4.31 -8.97 -0.08
C LEU A 88 -3.47 -8.62 1.15
N ILE A 89 -2.26 -8.11 0.93
CA ILE A 89 -1.33 -7.70 1.98
C ILE A 89 -1.19 -6.17 1.94
N GLY A 90 -1.18 -5.53 3.10
CA GLY A 90 -0.87 -4.12 3.25
C GLY A 90 -0.53 -3.74 4.68
N HIS A 91 -0.11 -2.51 4.90
CA HIS A 91 0.15 -1.97 6.23
C HIS A 91 -0.94 -0.98 6.63
N ASN A 92 -1.79 -1.30 7.62
CA ASN A 92 -3.03 -0.59 7.89
C ASN A 92 -4.00 -0.64 6.68
N ILE A 93 -4.07 -1.80 6.05
CA ILE A 93 -4.81 -2.03 4.80
C ILE A 93 -6.29 -1.65 4.86
N LYS A 94 -6.84 -1.50 6.07
CA LYS A 94 -8.19 -0.97 6.25
C LYS A 94 -8.34 0.42 5.62
N PHE A 95 -7.30 1.26 5.71
CA PHE A 95 -7.28 2.59 5.09
C PHE A 95 -7.35 2.46 3.56
N ASP A 96 -6.48 1.64 2.98
CA ASP A 96 -6.40 1.43 1.53
C ASP A 96 -7.73 0.87 0.98
N LEU A 97 -8.26 -0.16 1.62
CA LEU A 97 -9.54 -0.74 1.24
C LEU A 97 -10.70 0.25 1.35
N SER A 98 -10.71 1.10 2.39
CA SER A 98 -11.75 2.13 2.52
C SER A 98 -11.74 3.10 1.34
N TYR A 99 -10.55 3.47 0.83
CA TYR A 99 -10.42 4.28 -0.39
C TYR A 99 -10.87 3.53 -1.64
N LEU A 100 -10.35 2.33 -1.84
CA LEU A 100 -10.67 1.52 -3.02
C LEU A 100 -12.18 1.25 -3.11
N LEU A 101 -12.82 0.84 -2.01
CA LEU A 101 -14.26 0.60 -1.97
C LEU A 101 -15.06 1.89 -2.22
N ASN A 102 -14.61 3.03 -1.66
CA ASN A 102 -15.26 4.32 -1.91
C ASN A 102 -15.11 4.78 -3.38
N CYS A 103 -14.04 4.36 -4.07
CA CYS A 103 -13.86 4.58 -5.51
C CYS A 103 -14.66 3.60 -6.39
N GLY A 104 -15.38 2.63 -5.79
CA GLY A 104 -16.19 1.65 -6.52
C GLY A 104 -15.44 0.38 -6.90
N PHE A 105 -14.24 0.14 -6.37
CA PHE A 105 -13.57 -1.15 -6.48
C PHE A 105 -14.22 -2.18 -5.58
N GLU A 106 -14.08 -3.45 -5.96
CA GLU A 106 -14.61 -4.59 -5.20
C GLU A 106 -13.46 -5.53 -4.80
N TYR A 107 -13.48 -5.99 -3.56
CA TYR A 107 -12.59 -7.02 -3.05
C TYR A 107 -13.29 -7.85 -1.98
N ASN A 108 -13.27 -9.18 -2.14
CA ASN A 108 -13.93 -10.14 -1.24
C ASN A 108 -12.97 -11.25 -0.77
N GLY A 109 -11.67 -11.13 -1.07
CA GLY A 109 -10.67 -12.13 -0.66
C GLY A 109 -10.16 -11.94 0.77
N ASN A 110 -9.19 -12.75 1.14
CA ASN A 110 -8.55 -12.68 2.45
C ASN A 110 -7.61 -11.48 2.56
N ILE A 111 -7.42 -10.98 3.79
CA ILE A 111 -6.62 -9.80 4.09
C ILE A 111 -5.55 -10.17 5.11
N TYR A 112 -4.32 -9.72 4.87
CA TYR A 112 -3.23 -9.75 5.82
C TYR A 112 -2.77 -8.30 6.11
N ASP A 113 -3.11 -7.80 7.30
CA ASP A 113 -2.71 -6.47 7.75
C ASP A 113 -1.44 -6.56 8.60
N THR A 114 -0.33 -6.07 8.08
CA THR A 114 0.96 -6.12 8.78
C THR A 114 0.99 -5.25 10.05
N MET A 115 0.19 -4.18 10.12
CA MET A 115 0.07 -3.37 11.34
C MET A 115 -0.67 -4.13 12.44
N VAL A 116 -1.76 -4.80 12.10
CA VAL A 116 -2.52 -5.63 13.06
C VAL A 116 -1.65 -6.80 13.54
N CYS A 117 -0.90 -7.43 12.66
CA CYS A 117 0.03 -8.49 13.03
C CYS A 117 1.12 -7.99 14.00
N GLU A 118 1.72 -6.82 13.76
CA GLU A 118 2.68 -6.21 14.70
C GLU A 118 2.04 -5.92 16.06
N TYR A 119 0.79 -5.46 16.09
CA TYR A 119 0.07 -5.26 17.34
C TYR A 119 -0.09 -6.57 18.13
N ILE A 120 -0.44 -7.65 17.47
CA ILE A 120 -0.57 -8.99 18.07
C ILE A 120 0.79 -9.48 18.59
N LEU A 121 1.83 -9.37 17.78
CA LEU A 121 3.20 -9.76 18.14
C LEU A 121 3.80 -8.92 19.28
N ALA A 122 3.32 -7.70 19.46
CA ALA A 122 3.72 -6.83 20.58
C ALA A 122 3.18 -7.31 21.94
N ARG A 123 2.20 -8.22 21.97
CA ARG A 123 1.64 -8.82 23.20
C ARG A 123 1.28 -7.78 24.27
N GLY A 124 0.61 -6.69 23.89
CA GLY A 124 0.20 -5.61 24.79
C GLY A 124 1.28 -4.58 25.14
N MET A 125 2.51 -4.75 24.67
CA MET A 125 3.54 -3.72 24.82
C MET A 125 3.21 -2.51 23.95
N LYS A 126 3.30 -1.30 24.49
CA LYS A 126 3.15 -0.06 23.74
C LYS A 126 4.37 0.13 22.83
N ARG A 127 4.17 -0.05 21.52
CA ARG A 127 5.19 0.13 20.48
C ARG A 127 4.62 0.95 19.34
N GLY A 128 5.47 1.70 18.64
CA GLY A 128 5.08 2.35 17.38
C GLY A 128 4.64 1.28 16.36
N LEU A 129 3.53 1.53 15.68
CA LEU A 129 2.95 0.60 14.71
C LEU A 129 3.05 1.13 13.27
N SER A 130 3.74 2.26 13.05
CA SER A 130 4.00 2.74 11.68
C SER A 130 4.79 1.69 10.89
N LEU A 131 4.68 1.70 9.58
CA LEU A 131 5.47 0.81 8.71
C LEU A 131 6.96 0.92 9.01
N GLU A 132 7.47 2.15 9.17
CA GLU A 132 8.86 2.42 9.52
C GLU A 132 9.27 1.80 10.86
N ASP A 133 8.50 2.02 11.94
CA ASP A 133 8.81 1.45 13.26
C ASP A 133 8.78 -0.09 13.22
N SER A 134 7.80 -0.65 12.50
CA SER A 134 7.62 -2.09 12.36
C SER A 134 8.78 -2.71 11.57
N CYS A 135 9.16 -2.11 10.45
CA CYS A 135 10.29 -2.53 9.62
C CYS A 135 11.61 -2.41 10.37
N LYS A 136 11.84 -1.30 11.07
CA LYS A 136 13.06 -1.10 11.88
C LYS A 136 13.23 -2.19 12.94
N ARG A 137 12.15 -2.63 13.58
CA ARG A 137 12.20 -3.76 14.55
C ARG A 137 12.58 -5.09 13.93
N ARG A 138 12.40 -5.23 12.62
CA ARG A 138 12.65 -6.46 11.86
C ARG A 138 13.86 -6.38 10.93
N ASP A 139 14.69 -5.33 11.08
CA ASP A 139 15.86 -5.05 10.22
C ASP A 139 15.53 -4.97 8.74
N ILE A 140 14.34 -4.42 8.41
CA ILE A 140 13.87 -4.21 7.05
C ILE A 140 14.08 -2.74 6.67
N LYS A 141 14.64 -2.49 5.49
CA LYS A 141 14.78 -1.14 4.94
C LYS A 141 13.42 -0.61 4.51
N THR A 142 13.14 0.64 4.84
CA THR A 142 12.00 1.41 4.34
C THR A 142 12.47 2.50 3.41
N PRO A 143 11.62 2.97 2.47
CA PRO A 143 11.93 4.18 1.72
C PRO A 143 12.08 5.37 2.66
N GLU A 144 12.90 6.34 2.24
CA GLU A 144 13.05 7.58 3.00
C GLU A 144 11.76 8.39 2.91
N LYS A 145 11.14 8.71 4.06
CA LYS A 145 9.94 9.56 4.15
C LYS A 145 10.19 11.03 3.81
N PHE A 146 11.37 11.34 3.29
CA PHE A 146 11.77 12.70 2.95
C PHE A 146 10.86 13.32 1.89
N ILE A 147 10.33 12.53 0.96
CA ILE A 147 9.49 13.03 -0.13
C ILE A 147 8.22 13.69 0.40
N MET A 148 7.49 13.06 1.32
CA MET A 148 6.25 13.62 1.87
C MET A 148 6.53 14.99 2.48
N LYS A 149 7.49 15.08 3.40
CA LYS A 149 7.85 16.34 4.05
C LYS A 149 8.34 17.38 3.06
N LYS A 150 9.22 16.99 2.11
CA LYS A 150 9.79 17.88 1.09
C LYS A 150 8.73 18.67 0.33
N TYR A 151 7.64 18.03 -0.04
CA TYR A 151 6.61 18.64 -0.88
C TYR A 151 5.46 19.25 -0.07
N THR A 152 5.08 18.65 1.07
CA THR A 152 4.07 19.25 1.96
C THR A 152 4.57 20.57 2.59
N ASP A 153 5.86 20.68 2.91
CA ASP A 153 6.46 21.93 3.37
C ASP A 153 6.43 23.06 2.28
N GLN A 154 6.28 22.67 1.01
CA GLN A 154 6.06 23.59 -0.12
C GLN A 154 4.56 23.89 -0.37
N GLY A 155 3.67 23.38 0.47
CA GLY A 155 2.21 23.52 0.32
C GLY A 155 1.60 22.67 -0.78
N LYS A 156 2.33 21.65 -1.31
CA LYS A 156 1.82 20.73 -2.33
C LYS A 156 1.03 19.59 -1.71
N ASN A 157 -0.03 19.17 -2.39
CA ASN A 157 -0.72 17.94 -2.11
C ASN A 157 -0.10 16.78 -2.92
N VAL A 158 -0.43 15.54 -2.60
CA VAL A 158 0.23 14.33 -3.14
C VAL A 158 0.11 14.22 -4.67
N ASP A 159 -1.00 14.66 -5.24
CA ASP A 159 -1.24 14.72 -6.68
C ASP A 159 -0.31 15.69 -7.44
N GLN A 160 0.36 16.59 -6.71
CA GLN A 160 1.30 17.60 -7.23
C GLN A 160 2.78 17.24 -7.00
N PHE A 161 3.06 16.05 -6.46
CA PHE A 161 4.43 15.58 -6.33
C PHE A 161 4.96 15.13 -7.71
N PRO A 162 6.27 15.20 -7.98
CA PRO A 162 6.83 14.58 -9.18
C PRO A 162 6.43 13.10 -9.24
N LEU A 163 5.84 12.71 -10.37
CA LEU A 163 5.21 11.40 -10.52
C LEU A 163 6.20 10.24 -10.34
N ASP A 164 7.43 10.41 -10.82
CA ASP A 164 8.50 9.42 -10.69
C ASP A 164 8.97 9.25 -9.23
N GLU A 165 9.07 10.36 -8.47
CA GLU A 165 9.41 10.32 -7.05
C GLU A 165 8.28 9.67 -6.25
N LEU A 166 7.03 10.02 -6.53
CA LEU A 166 5.85 9.41 -5.88
C LEU A 166 5.76 7.92 -6.16
N ALA A 167 5.94 7.52 -7.43
CA ALA A 167 5.95 6.11 -7.83
C ALA A 167 7.07 5.32 -7.11
N THR A 168 8.26 5.89 -7.01
CA THR A 168 9.39 5.28 -6.31
C THR A 168 9.10 5.11 -4.82
N TYR A 169 8.50 6.11 -4.19
CA TYR A 169 8.11 6.08 -2.79
C TYR A 169 7.06 4.99 -2.53
N CYS A 170 5.94 5.00 -3.25
CA CYS A 170 4.87 4.02 -3.11
C CYS A 170 5.34 2.59 -3.36
N LYS A 171 6.13 2.36 -4.42
CA LYS A 171 6.77 1.05 -4.68
C LYS A 171 7.65 0.60 -3.52
N GLY A 172 8.37 1.51 -2.89
CA GLY A 172 9.19 1.23 -1.72
C GLY A 172 8.36 0.79 -0.51
N ASP A 173 7.21 1.43 -0.27
CA ASP A 173 6.29 1.06 0.82
C ASP A 173 5.63 -0.31 0.55
N VAL A 174 5.32 -0.63 -0.71
CA VAL A 174 4.86 -1.98 -1.12
C VAL A 174 5.90 -3.05 -0.81
N ILE A 175 7.18 -2.82 -1.19
CA ILE A 175 8.28 -3.75 -0.91
C ILE A 175 8.47 -3.93 0.59
N ALA A 176 8.45 -2.85 1.35
CA ALA A 176 8.61 -2.88 2.80
C ALA A 176 7.47 -3.64 3.49
N SER A 177 6.21 -3.40 3.07
CA SER A 177 5.03 -4.10 3.58
C SER A 177 5.08 -5.60 3.28
N TYR A 178 5.51 -5.97 2.07
CA TYR A 178 5.72 -7.37 1.71
C TYR A 178 6.81 -8.04 2.55
N ALA A 179 7.98 -7.40 2.68
CA ALA A 179 9.09 -7.92 3.46
C ALA A 179 8.71 -8.08 4.95
N LEU A 180 7.94 -7.12 5.48
CA LEU A 180 7.42 -7.17 6.84
C LEU A 180 6.45 -8.34 7.02
N ALA A 181 5.49 -8.54 6.09
CA ALA A 181 4.56 -9.66 6.12
C ALA A 181 5.30 -11.00 6.09
N LYS A 182 6.29 -11.16 5.21
CA LYS A 182 7.12 -12.36 5.15
C LYS A 182 7.78 -12.66 6.49
N LYS A 183 8.40 -11.65 7.10
CA LYS A 183 9.07 -11.80 8.39
C LYS A 183 8.11 -12.15 9.53
N GLN A 184 6.91 -11.59 9.51
CA GLN A 184 5.85 -11.89 10.49
C GLN A 184 5.35 -13.33 10.35
N VAL A 185 5.11 -13.80 9.12
CA VAL A 185 4.67 -15.17 8.84
C VAL A 185 5.72 -16.19 9.30
N GLU A 186 7.02 -15.92 9.06
CA GLU A 186 8.13 -16.73 9.60
C GLU A 186 8.08 -16.83 11.13
N ILE A 187 7.88 -15.70 11.82
CA ILE A 187 7.79 -15.65 13.29
C ILE A 187 6.59 -16.44 13.82
N LEU A 188 5.49 -16.45 13.08
CA LEU A 188 4.28 -17.21 13.42
C LEU A 188 4.43 -18.71 13.09
N GLY A 189 5.49 -19.10 12.38
CA GLY A 189 5.74 -20.51 11.99
C GLY A 189 4.81 -21.01 10.89
N GLY A 190 4.27 -20.09 10.07
CA GLY A 190 3.36 -20.39 8.97
C GLY A 190 3.93 -20.04 7.59
N THR A 191 3.07 -20.16 6.60
CA THR A 191 3.29 -19.75 5.22
C THR A 191 2.17 -18.83 4.73
N PHE A 192 2.36 -18.08 3.66
CA PHE A 192 1.28 -17.27 3.10
C PHE A 192 0.10 -18.11 2.59
N SER A 193 0.35 -19.35 2.19
CA SER A 193 -0.71 -20.28 1.80
C SER A 193 -1.69 -20.58 2.95
N ASP A 194 -1.22 -20.55 4.19
CA ASP A 194 -2.08 -20.78 5.37
C ASP A 194 -3.11 -19.65 5.55
N PHE A 195 -2.80 -18.45 5.08
CA PHE A 195 -3.68 -17.28 5.15
C PHE A 195 -4.57 -17.11 3.90
N ALA A 196 -4.22 -17.76 2.79
CA ALA A 196 -4.92 -17.65 1.52
C ALA A 196 -6.03 -18.70 1.33
N THR A 197 -5.97 -19.83 2.04
CA THR A 197 -6.80 -21.03 1.77
C THR A 197 -8.09 -21.14 2.59
N HIS A 198 -8.49 -20.12 3.35
CA HIS A 198 -9.71 -20.16 4.15
C HIS A 198 -10.81 -19.31 3.47
N SER A 199 -11.36 -19.83 2.38
CA SER A 199 -12.60 -19.35 1.75
C SER A 199 -13.63 -20.46 1.69
#